data_0b17bd0f17080b149cf6f6ec2fdd33d6
#
_entry.id   0b17bd0f17080b149cf6f6ec2fdd33d6
#
_cell.length_a   1.000
_cell.length_b   1.000
_cell.length_c   1.000
_cell.angle_alpha   90.00
_cell.angle_beta   90.00
_cell.angle_gamma   90.00
#
_symmetry.space_group_name_H-M   'P 1'
#
loop_
_entity.id
_entity.type
_entity.pdbx_description
1 polymer ?
#
loop_
_entity_poly.entity_id
_entity_poly.type
_entity_poly.pdbx_seq_one_letter_code
_entity_poly.pdbx_strand_id
1 'polypeptide(L)'
;YLGAYGAAKQRLADDAAARDWMVEFLKRVVVFDTGGRGATTSFVERQLGDVLITFESEVNNIIKQYPDLQLERVVPKTNILAEFPVAWVDRNVTRNGTEQQAKAYLEFLYSEQAQQVLASHYYRVHHADVVAATAEQFPATTLFTVEEVFGSWDKVNTEHFGSNAELDKLLGAGRR
;
A
#
# COMPACT_ATOMS: atom_id res chain seq x y z
N TYR A 1 4.76 -5.80 -2.89
CA TYR A 1 4.95 -7.20 -3.26
C TYR A 1 3.62 -7.96 -3.29
N LEU A 2 2.93 -8.12 -2.15
CA LEU A 2 1.66 -8.89 -2.07
C LEU A 2 0.57 -8.34 -3.00
N GLY A 3 0.46 -7.03 -3.17
CA GLY A 3 -0.49 -6.42 -4.10
C GLY A 3 -0.28 -6.87 -5.55
N ALA A 4 0.97 -6.83 -6.02
CA ALA A 4 1.34 -7.26 -7.37
C ALA A 4 1.17 -8.79 -7.54
N TYR A 5 1.62 -9.56 -6.56
CA TYR A 5 1.52 -11.02 -6.64
C TYR A 5 0.07 -11.50 -6.55
N GLY A 6 -0.72 -10.95 -5.63
CA GLY A 6 -2.14 -11.29 -5.50
C GLY A 6 -2.94 -10.93 -6.76
N ALA A 7 -2.69 -9.78 -7.35
CA ALA A 7 -3.30 -9.40 -8.61
C ALA A 7 -2.90 -10.35 -9.76
N ALA A 8 -1.64 -10.79 -9.80
CA ALA A 8 -1.17 -11.78 -10.77
C ALA A 8 -1.86 -13.15 -10.58
N LYS A 9 -1.97 -13.64 -9.32
CA LYS A 9 -2.68 -14.88 -9.00
C LYS A 9 -4.14 -14.85 -9.45
N GLN A 10 -4.86 -13.78 -9.17
CA GLN A 10 -6.26 -13.64 -9.58
C GLN A 10 -6.42 -13.55 -11.11
N ARG A 11 -5.51 -12.84 -11.79
CA ARG A 11 -5.57 -12.66 -13.25
C ARG A 11 -5.22 -13.93 -14.02
N LEU A 12 -4.20 -14.65 -13.57
CA LEU A 12 -3.65 -15.80 -14.31
C LEU A 12 -4.29 -17.13 -13.89
N ALA A 13 -4.93 -17.17 -12.70
CA ALA A 13 -5.57 -18.36 -12.13
C ALA A 13 -4.66 -19.61 -12.09
N ASP A 14 -3.36 -19.42 -12.12
CA ASP A 14 -2.30 -20.43 -12.08
C ASP A 14 -1.15 -19.91 -11.24
N ASP A 15 -0.79 -20.63 -10.18
CA ASP A 15 0.22 -20.21 -9.23
C ASP A 15 1.64 -20.19 -9.82
N ALA A 16 1.94 -21.13 -10.73
CA ALA A 16 3.25 -21.17 -11.40
C ALA A 16 3.40 -19.99 -12.37
N ALA A 17 2.38 -19.73 -13.17
CA ALA A 17 2.36 -18.57 -14.07
C ALA A 17 2.42 -17.24 -13.30
N ALA A 18 1.72 -17.11 -12.17
CA ALA A 18 1.80 -15.92 -11.31
C ALA A 18 3.20 -15.74 -10.73
N ARG A 19 3.85 -16.83 -10.33
CA ARG A 19 5.22 -16.83 -9.85
C ARG A 19 6.22 -16.40 -10.93
N ASP A 20 6.12 -16.95 -12.12
CA ASP A 20 6.99 -16.59 -13.24
C ASP A 20 6.79 -15.11 -13.63
N TRP A 21 5.55 -14.63 -13.64
CA TRP A 21 5.25 -13.22 -13.84
C TRP A 21 5.92 -12.34 -12.78
N MET A 22 5.92 -12.75 -11.50
CA MET A 22 6.60 -12.01 -10.43
C MET A 22 8.12 -11.97 -10.61
N VAL A 23 8.75 -13.06 -11.08
CA VAL A 23 10.18 -13.05 -11.41
C VAL A 23 10.48 -11.99 -12.47
N GLU A 24 9.70 -11.98 -13.57
CA GLU A 24 9.88 -11.00 -14.64
C GLU A 24 9.55 -9.56 -14.21
N PHE A 25 8.59 -9.38 -13.32
CA PHE A 25 8.28 -8.09 -12.72
C PHE A 25 9.44 -7.59 -11.86
N LEU A 26 9.96 -8.41 -10.95
CA LEU A 26 11.04 -8.02 -10.05
C LEU A 26 12.37 -7.76 -10.76
N LYS A 27 12.64 -8.40 -11.90
CA LYS A 27 13.79 -8.09 -12.77
C LYS A 27 13.80 -6.65 -13.27
N ARG A 28 12.62 -6.03 -13.41
CA ARG A 28 12.48 -4.66 -13.91
C ARG A 28 12.55 -3.61 -12.80
N VAL A 29 12.60 -4.02 -11.54
CA VAL A 29 12.72 -3.09 -10.42
C VAL A 29 14.18 -2.65 -10.29
N VAL A 30 14.44 -1.40 -10.62
CA VAL A 30 15.80 -0.82 -10.60
C VAL A 30 16.25 -0.42 -9.20
N VAL A 31 15.30 -0.04 -8.33
CA VAL A 31 15.59 0.41 -6.96
C VAL A 31 14.55 -0.16 -5.98
N PHE A 32 15.03 -0.71 -4.89
CA PHE A 32 14.23 -1.06 -3.71
C PHE A 32 14.60 -0.10 -2.59
N ASP A 33 13.78 0.93 -2.40
CA ASP A 33 13.98 1.90 -1.32
C ASP A 33 13.42 1.40 0.01
N THR A 34 13.86 2.03 1.10
CA THR A 34 13.46 1.68 2.47
C THR A 34 12.07 2.20 2.87
N GLY A 35 11.36 2.87 1.97
CA GLY A 35 10.01 3.39 2.21
C GLY A 35 9.54 4.36 1.13
N GLY A 36 8.28 4.76 1.19
CA GLY A 36 7.64 5.59 0.17
C GLY A 36 8.37 6.91 -0.11
N ARG A 37 8.85 7.60 0.93
CA ARG A 37 9.61 8.86 0.78
C ARG A 37 10.95 8.65 0.07
N GLY A 38 11.69 7.59 0.39
CA GLY A 38 12.91 7.22 -0.32
C GLY A 38 12.65 6.92 -1.80
N ALA A 39 11.61 6.15 -2.09
CA ALA A 39 11.19 5.83 -3.45
C ALA A 39 10.78 7.09 -4.23
N THR A 40 10.06 8.02 -3.61
CA THR A 40 9.73 9.33 -4.21
C THR A 40 10.98 10.11 -4.58
N THR A 41 11.95 10.23 -3.66
CA THR A 41 13.22 10.93 -3.92
C THR A 41 14.00 10.26 -5.06
N SER A 42 14.10 8.94 -5.06
CA SER A 42 14.79 8.20 -6.12
C SER A 42 14.14 8.41 -7.48
N PHE A 43 12.82 8.39 -7.56
CA PHE A 43 12.08 8.57 -8.81
C PHE A 43 12.06 10.03 -9.28
N VAL A 44 11.64 10.98 -8.40
CA VAL A 44 11.40 12.36 -8.77
C VAL A 44 12.71 13.17 -8.88
N GLU A 45 13.57 13.09 -7.87
CA GLU A 45 14.76 13.94 -7.81
C GLU A 45 15.95 13.32 -8.52
N ARG A 46 16.11 11.99 -8.44
CA ARG A 46 17.22 11.27 -9.08
C ARG A 46 16.89 10.71 -10.45
N GLN A 47 15.61 10.78 -10.86
CA GLN A 47 15.10 10.30 -12.15
C GLN A 47 15.44 8.82 -12.42
N LEU A 48 15.31 7.98 -11.39
CA LEU A 48 15.58 6.56 -11.48
C LEU A 48 14.29 5.77 -11.81
N GLY A 49 14.26 5.12 -12.96
CA GLY A 49 13.13 4.32 -13.44
C GLY A 49 12.05 5.14 -14.15
N ASP A 50 11.20 4.45 -14.86
CA ASP A 50 10.11 5.05 -15.67
C ASP A 50 8.76 5.00 -14.93
N VAL A 51 8.64 4.17 -13.90
CA VAL A 51 7.41 3.94 -13.12
C VAL A 51 7.75 3.90 -11.63
N LEU A 52 7.04 4.70 -10.84
CA LEU A 52 7.04 4.63 -9.39
C LEU A 52 5.85 3.80 -8.91
N ILE A 53 6.11 2.78 -8.10
CA ILE A 53 5.07 2.03 -7.39
C ILE A 53 5.07 2.49 -5.93
N THR A 54 4.00 3.14 -5.52
CA THR A 54 3.86 3.70 -4.18
C THR A 54 2.38 3.76 -3.76
N PHE A 55 2.08 4.33 -2.60
CA PHE A 55 0.71 4.52 -2.14
C PHE A 55 -0.03 5.59 -2.96
N GLU A 56 -1.34 5.42 -3.14
CA GLU A 56 -2.18 6.35 -3.90
C GLU A 56 -2.10 7.78 -3.35
N SER A 57 -2.05 7.96 -2.03
CA SER A 57 -1.87 9.26 -1.38
C SER A 57 -0.53 9.91 -1.75
N GLU A 58 0.54 9.15 -1.83
CA GLU A 58 1.86 9.66 -2.25
C GLU A 58 1.83 10.09 -3.72
N VAL A 59 1.21 9.31 -4.61
CA VAL A 59 1.09 9.67 -6.04
C VAL A 59 0.39 11.02 -6.20
N ASN A 60 -0.74 11.22 -5.52
CA ASN A 60 -1.49 12.48 -5.61
C ASN A 60 -0.69 13.65 -5.05
N ASN A 61 0.04 13.46 -3.95
CA ASN A 61 0.91 14.49 -3.37
C ASN A 61 2.07 14.83 -4.31
N ILE A 62 2.69 13.84 -4.95
CA ILE A 62 3.78 14.05 -5.93
C ILE A 62 3.29 14.87 -7.12
N ILE A 63 2.17 14.50 -7.72
CA ILE A 63 1.59 15.21 -8.87
C ILE A 63 1.29 16.67 -8.50
N LYS A 64 0.76 16.91 -7.30
CA LYS A 64 0.49 18.26 -6.80
C LYS A 64 1.76 19.07 -6.54
N GLN A 65 2.81 18.44 -6.02
CA GLN A 65 4.07 19.08 -5.67
C GLN A 65 4.96 19.34 -6.88
N TYR A 66 4.89 18.49 -7.90
CA TYR A 66 5.76 18.54 -9.08
C TYR A 66 4.93 18.58 -10.39
N PRO A 67 4.12 19.61 -10.61
CA PRO A 67 3.23 19.69 -11.79
C PRO A 67 3.98 19.70 -13.13
N ASP A 68 5.22 20.23 -13.13
CA ASP A 68 6.04 20.33 -14.33
C ASP A 68 6.55 18.97 -14.84
N LEU A 69 6.52 17.93 -14.02
CA LEU A 69 6.97 16.58 -14.42
C LEU A 69 5.95 15.83 -15.27
N GLN A 70 4.73 16.34 -15.42
CA GLN A 70 3.66 15.75 -16.24
C GLN A 70 3.43 14.26 -15.94
N LEU A 71 3.47 13.88 -14.68
CA LEU A 71 3.29 12.49 -14.24
C LEU A 71 1.85 12.02 -14.41
N GLU A 72 1.67 10.81 -14.90
CA GLU A 72 0.37 10.16 -14.98
C GLU A 72 0.14 9.26 -13.78
N ARG A 73 -1.06 9.39 -13.18
CA ARG A 73 -1.51 8.49 -12.12
C ARG A 73 -2.25 7.29 -12.72
N VAL A 74 -1.74 6.10 -12.45
CA VAL A 74 -2.39 4.84 -12.80
C VAL A 74 -2.84 4.13 -11.54
N VAL A 75 -4.16 3.95 -11.38
CA VAL A 75 -4.73 3.12 -10.31
C VAL A 75 -5.04 1.74 -10.90
N PRO A 76 -4.40 0.65 -10.43
CA PRO A 76 -4.66 -0.69 -10.92
C PRO A 76 -6.14 -1.10 -10.70
N LYS A 77 -6.72 -1.82 -11.66
CA LYS A 77 -8.10 -2.32 -11.57
C LYS A 77 -8.30 -3.27 -10.41
N THR A 78 -7.28 -4.06 -10.08
CA THR A 78 -7.25 -4.98 -8.95
C THR A 78 -6.11 -4.58 -8.03
N ASN A 79 -6.38 -4.42 -6.75
CA ASN A 79 -5.41 -3.96 -5.78
C ASN A 79 -5.62 -4.66 -4.42
N ILE A 80 -4.59 -4.66 -3.59
CA ILE A 80 -4.70 -5.15 -2.23
C ILE A 80 -5.31 -4.09 -1.33
N LEU A 81 -6.20 -4.49 -0.44
CA LEU A 81 -6.67 -3.63 0.64
C LEU A 81 -5.54 -3.48 1.66
N ALA A 82 -4.97 -2.28 1.72
CA ALA A 82 -3.94 -1.93 2.68
C ALA A 82 -4.59 -1.24 3.89
N GLU A 83 -4.96 -2.03 4.89
CA GLU A 83 -5.50 -1.52 6.15
C GLU A 83 -4.35 -1.05 7.04
N PHE A 84 -4.50 0.15 7.61
CA PHE A 84 -3.55 0.72 8.54
C PHE A 84 -4.15 0.70 9.96
N PRO A 85 -3.93 -0.38 10.73
CA PRO A 85 -4.46 -0.45 12.08
C PRO A 85 -3.81 0.61 12.97
N VAL A 86 -4.62 1.23 13.80
CA VAL A 86 -4.16 2.17 14.83
C VAL A 86 -4.37 1.56 16.21
N ALA A 87 -3.40 1.72 17.09
CA ALA A 87 -3.45 1.22 18.44
C ALA A 87 -2.75 2.18 19.40
N TRP A 88 -3.14 2.18 20.64
CA TRP A 88 -2.33 2.80 21.69
C TRP A 88 -1.27 1.82 22.25
N VAL A 89 -0.28 2.35 22.92
CA VAL A 89 0.74 1.56 23.60
C VAL A 89 0.37 1.51 25.10
N ASP A 90 -0.18 0.37 25.55
CA ASP A 90 -0.73 0.20 26.92
C ASP A 90 0.20 0.72 28.01
N ARG A 91 1.46 0.30 27.99
CA ARG A 91 2.46 0.75 28.95
C ARG A 91 2.59 2.27 29.02
N ASN A 92 2.48 2.96 27.90
CA ASN A 92 2.64 4.42 27.85
C ASN A 92 1.39 5.13 28.35
N VAL A 93 0.20 4.72 27.92
CA VAL A 93 -1.05 5.34 28.33
C VAL A 93 -1.29 5.14 29.82
N THR A 94 -1.02 3.94 30.35
CA THR A 94 -1.15 3.64 31.80
C THR A 94 -0.14 4.44 32.61
N ARG A 95 1.13 4.48 32.22
CA ARG A 95 2.16 5.26 32.90
C ARG A 95 1.83 6.76 32.97
N ASN A 96 1.23 7.29 31.91
CA ASN A 96 0.95 8.72 31.77
C ASN A 96 -0.48 9.09 32.22
N GLY A 97 -1.34 8.12 32.54
CA GLY A 97 -2.74 8.35 32.92
C GLY A 97 -3.57 8.92 31.73
N THR A 98 -3.26 8.57 30.49
CA THR A 98 -3.86 9.16 29.28
C THR A 98 -4.76 8.18 28.52
N GLU A 99 -5.25 7.13 29.13
CA GLU A 99 -6.08 6.10 28.47
C GLU A 99 -7.35 6.70 27.87
N GLN A 100 -8.04 7.56 28.61
CA GLN A 100 -9.28 8.19 28.16
C GLN A 100 -9.05 9.09 26.94
N GLN A 101 -7.97 9.88 26.97
CA GLN A 101 -7.60 10.76 25.84
C GLN A 101 -7.19 9.97 24.61
N ALA A 102 -6.39 8.91 24.78
CA ALA A 102 -5.98 8.03 23.70
C ALA A 102 -7.18 7.35 23.05
N LYS A 103 -8.12 6.84 23.86
CA LYS A 103 -9.36 6.24 23.37
C LYS A 103 -10.19 7.26 22.58
N ALA A 104 -10.43 8.43 23.15
CA ALA A 104 -11.20 9.48 22.48
C ALA A 104 -10.57 9.91 21.14
N TYR A 105 -9.24 9.99 21.07
CA TYR A 105 -8.53 10.29 19.84
C TYR A 105 -8.71 9.19 18.78
N LEU A 106 -8.56 7.92 19.15
CA LEU A 106 -8.73 6.82 18.20
C LEU A 106 -10.17 6.73 17.70
N GLU A 107 -11.16 6.93 18.57
CA GLU A 107 -12.57 6.98 18.18
C GLU A 107 -12.87 8.16 17.26
N PHE A 108 -12.26 9.33 17.50
CA PHE A 108 -12.41 10.51 16.65
C PHE A 108 -11.94 10.25 15.21
N LEU A 109 -10.91 9.43 14.97
CA LEU A 109 -10.42 9.10 13.62
C LEU A 109 -11.50 8.47 12.72
N TYR A 110 -12.54 7.88 13.31
CA TYR A 110 -13.68 7.29 12.59
C TYR A 110 -14.87 8.26 12.44
N SER A 111 -14.78 9.48 12.97
CA SER A 111 -15.81 10.50 12.78
C SER A 111 -15.82 11.03 11.34
N GLU A 112 -16.95 11.51 10.90
CA GLU A 112 -17.07 12.15 9.58
C GLU A 112 -16.05 13.27 9.38
N GLN A 113 -15.87 14.12 10.39
CA GLN A 113 -14.91 15.24 10.35
C GLN A 113 -13.46 14.76 10.14
N ALA A 114 -13.03 13.74 10.86
CA ALA A 114 -11.68 13.19 10.70
C ALA A 114 -11.54 12.50 9.34
N GLN A 115 -12.56 11.78 8.89
CA GLN A 115 -12.56 11.12 7.59
C GLN A 115 -12.54 12.14 6.43
N GLN A 116 -13.18 13.30 6.56
CA GLN A 116 -13.05 14.41 5.59
C GLN A 116 -11.61 14.93 5.53
N VAL A 117 -10.94 15.09 6.68
CA VAL A 117 -9.53 15.50 6.72
C VAL A 117 -8.64 14.43 6.05
N LEU A 118 -8.83 13.16 6.35
CA LEU A 118 -8.08 12.07 5.73
C LEU A 118 -8.27 12.05 4.20
N ALA A 119 -9.49 12.18 3.72
CA ALA A 119 -9.80 12.24 2.29
C ALA A 119 -9.14 13.46 1.61
N SER A 120 -9.08 14.61 2.26
CA SER A 120 -8.39 15.81 1.74
C SER A 120 -6.89 15.61 1.58
N HIS A 121 -6.30 14.64 2.30
CA HIS A 121 -4.91 14.19 2.17
C HIS A 121 -4.74 12.94 1.30
N TYR A 122 -5.76 12.62 0.50
CA TYR A 122 -5.77 11.53 -0.47
C TYR A 122 -5.73 10.13 0.15
N TYR A 123 -6.25 9.96 1.37
CA TYR A 123 -6.51 8.64 1.96
C TYR A 123 -7.92 8.20 1.64
N ARG A 124 -8.09 6.94 1.23
CA ARG A 124 -9.42 6.33 1.11
C ARG A 124 -10.00 6.10 2.50
N VAL A 125 -11.26 6.42 2.67
CA VAL A 125 -11.95 6.45 3.95
C VAL A 125 -13.16 5.51 3.97
N HIS A 126 -13.80 5.35 5.13
CA HIS A 126 -14.91 4.42 5.33
C HIS A 126 -16.27 5.11 5.54
N HIS A 127 -16.31 6.38 5.97
CA HIS A 127 -17.57 7.09 6.21
C HIS A 127 -18.33 7.27 4.90
N ALA A 128 -19.56 6.74 4.82
CA ALA A 128 -20.32 6.63 3.58
C ALA A 128 -20.50 7.97 2.85
N ASP A 129 -20.85 9.03 3.61
CA ASP A 129 -21.07 10.36 3.03
C ASP A 129 -19.77 10.97 2.49
N VAL A 130 -18.64 10.75 3.17
CA VAL A 130 -17.34 11.22 2.71
C VAL A 130 -16.89 10.43 1.48
N VAL A 131 -17.10 9.12 1.46
CA VAL A 131 -16.84 8.28 0.28
C VAL A 131 -17.62 8.77 -0.93
N ALA A 132 -18.92 9.05 -0.75
CA ALA A 132 -19.77 9.57 -1.81
C ALA A 132 -19.31 10.95 -2.31
N ALA A 133 -18.95 11.85 -1.39
CA ALA A 133 -18.49 13.21 -1.71
C ALA A 133 -17.12 13.24 -2.40
N THR A 134 -16.30 12.20 -2.26
CA THR A 134 -14.93 12.13 -2.81
C THR A 134 -14.77 11.09 -3.92
N ALA A 135 -15.88 10.56 -4.46
CA ALA A 135 -15.87 9.48 -5.46
C ALA A 135 -15.07 9.84 -6.74
N GLU A 136 -15.11 11.10 -7.17
CA GLU A 136 -14.33 11.55 -8.33
C GLU A 136 -12.81 11.54 -8.07
N GLN A 137 -12.40 11.75 -6.82
CA GLN A 137 -10.99 11.74 -6.42
C GLN A 137 -10.41 10.33 -6.42
N PHE A 138 -11.24 9.32 -6.13
CA PHE A 138 -10.83 7.93 -5.92
C PHE A 138 -11.45 6.99 -6.95
N PRO A 139 -10.76 6.70 -8.07
CA PRO A 139 -11.26 5.75 -9.07
C PRO A 139 -11.64 4.40 -8.46
N ALA A 140 -12.69 3.78 -8.98
CA ALA A 140 -13.11 2.46 -8.54
C ALA A 140 -12.00 1.43 -8.80
N THR A 141 -11.76 0.57 -7.82
CA THR A 141 -10.81 -0.55 -7.90
C THR A 141 -11.39 -1.77 -7.18
N THR A 142 -11.13 -2.95 -7.69
CA THR A 142 -11.46 -4.19 -6.99
C THR A 142 -10.38 -4.46 -5.94
N LEU A 143 -10.78 -4.55 -4.69
CA LEU A 143 -9.86 -4.82 -3.58
C LEU A 143 -9.94 -6.30 -3.19
N PHE A 144 -8.81 -6.86 -2.83
CA PHE A 144 -8.71 -8.17 -2.17
C PHE A 144 -7.92 -8.04 -0.87
N THR A 145 -8.19 -8.90 0.10
CA THR A 145 -7.45 -8.97 1.36
C THR A 145 -6.32 -9.99 1.29
N VAL A 146 -5.40 -9.94 2.25
CA VAL A 146 -4.36 -10.96 2.42
C VAL A 146 -5.00 -12.33 2.69
N GLU A 147 -6.04 -12.35 3.49
CA GLU A 147 -6.75 -13.56 3.88
C GLU A 147 -7.40 -14.25 2.67
N GLU A 148 -8.03 -13.50 1.77
CA GLU A 148 -8.68 -14.02 0.57
C GLU A 148 -7.72 -14.69 -0.40
N VAL A 149 -6.51 -14.15 -0.57
CA VAL A 149 -5.58 -14.62 -1.60
C VAL A 149 -4.46 -15.48 -1.05
N PHE A 150 -4.02 -15.21 0.18
CA PHE A 150 -2.86 -15.88 0.79
C PHE A 150 -3.20 -16.68 2.05
N GLY A 151 -4.42 -16.55 2.58
CA GLY A 151 -4.94 -17.31 3.72
C GLY A 151 -4.80 -16.61 5.06
N SER A 152 -3.61 -16.14 5.46
CA SER A 152 -3.42 -15.38 6.70
C SER A 152 -2.09 -14.63 6.70
N TRP A 153 -1.97 -13.62 7.56
CA TRP A 153 -0.71 -12.92 7.78
C TRP A 153 0.39 -13.81 8.34
N ASP A 154 0.07 -14.76 9.23
CA ASP A 154 1.05 -15.73 9.76
C ASP A 154 1.63 -16.61 8.66
N LYS A 155 0.76 -17.07 7.76
CA LYS A 155 1.17 -17.84 6.58
C LYS A 155 2.04 -17.00 5.65
N VAL A 156 1.65 -15.76 5.35
CA VAL A 156 2.43 -14.84 4.51
C VAL A 156 3.79 -14.54 5.13
N ASN A 157 3.85 -14.28 6.43
CA ASN A 157 5.12 -14.03 7.10
C ASN A 157 6.07 -15.23 7.01
N THR A 158 5.54 -16.45 7.11
CA THR A 158 6.34 -17.67 7.03
C THR A 158 6.74 -18.00 5.60
N GLU A 159 5.78 -18.01 4.66
CA GLU A 159 5.99 -18.51 3.29
C GLU A 159 6.62 -17.48 2.36
N HIS A 160 6.35 -16.18 2.59
CA HIS A 160 6.80 -15.12 1.70
C HIS A 160 7.93 -14.26 2.27
N PHE A 161 7.91 -13.96 3.57
CA PHE A 161 8.85 -13.02 4.19
C PHE A 161 9.87 -13.66 5.14
N GLY A 162 9.74 -14.96 5.43
CA GLY A 162 10.73 -15.68 6.22
C GLY A 162 12.11 -15.76 5.52
N SER A 163 13.16 -16.12 6.25
CA SER A 163 14.47 -16.34 5.67
C SER A 163 14.44 -17.42 4.59
N ASN A 164 14.99 -17.13 3.42
CA ASN A 164 14.94 -17.98 2.23
C ASN A 164 13.49 -18.35 1.78
N ALA A 165 12.53 -17.54 2.14
CA ALA A 165 11.14 -17.70 1.72
C ALA A 165 10.92 -17.26 0.26
N GLU A 166 9.67 -17.17 -0.17
CA GLU A 166 9.36 -16.97 -1.59
C GLU A 166 9.91 -15.66 -2.15
N LEU A 167 9.86 -14.55 -1.40
CA LEU A 167 10.39 -13.27 -1.86
C LEU A 167 11.91 -13.36 -2.14
N ASP A 168 12.68 -13.97 -1.25
CA ASP A 168 14.13 -14.16 -1.45
C ASP A 168 14.43 -15.01 -2.68
N LYS A 169 13.65 -16.08 -2.90
CA LYS A 169 13.79 -16.94 -4.09
C LYS A 169 13.48 -16.19 -5.39
N LEU A 170 12.43 -15.39 -5.41
CA LEU A 170 12.04 -14.57 -6.56
C LEU A 170 13.10 -13.52 -6.88
N LEU A 171 13.63 -12.82 -5.88
CA LEU A 171 14.71 -11.86 -6.03
C LEU A 171 16.01 -12.54 -6.52
N GLY A 172 16.31 -13.73 -6.00
CA GLY A 172 17.47 -14.53 -6.44
C GLY A 172 17.35 -15.02 -7.88
N ALA A 173 16.15 -15.41 -8.31
CA ALA A 173 15.90 -15.82 -9.69
C ALA A 173 15.95 -14.63 -10.67
N GLY A 174 15.58 -13.44 -10.22
CA GLY A 174 15.62 -12.20 -11.01
C GLY A 174 17.02 -11.66 -11.28
N ARG A 175 18.03 -12.06 -10.49
CA ARG A 175 19.43 -11.59 -10.60
C ARG A 175 20.32 -12.47 -11.47
N ARG A 176 19.80 -13.55 -12.03
CA ARG A 176 20.49 -14.44 -12.98
C ARG A 176 20.04 -14.12 -14.40
#